data_2a7c09feae6641677c046e956df5af74
#
_entry.id   2a7c09feae6641677c046e956df5af74
#
_cell.length_a   1.000
_cell.length_b   1.000
_cell.length_c   1.000
_cell.angle_alpha   90.00
_cell.angle_beta   90.00
_cell.angle_gamma   90.00
#
_symmetry.space_group_name_H-M   'P 1'
#
loop_
_entity.id
_entity.type
_entity.pdbx_description
1 polymer ?
#
loop_
_entity_poly.entity_id
_entity_poly.type
_entity_poly.pdbx_seq_one_letter_code
_entity_poly.pdbx_strand_id
1 'polypeptide(L)'
;MSNKKIKNPLWDNELNIEKRLDFLINSLTLDEKISCMSNANPDIDRLGIRAFNIGGEGAHGVQARHDQGWDLREPDFTTIFPNPIGMSRSWDEDMLKKSGEVVGIETRGLFAAGKSGSLSVWAPTVDMERDPRWGRNEEAYGEDPYLTGRLAGAYVEGMQGDDDFYLRCAATLKHFCANNVEEDRTFTSSSVDPRNKHEYYHEPFRRIIKEHGAEAMMTAYNEINGVPCMVMRDIKDYAKDRWGLHHVVTDGGDVLQTVNQHEYFGTDAQTVAAGIKAGIDSFSDNREKMEDAVR
;
A
#
# COMPACT_ATOMS: atom_id res chain seq x y z
N MET A 1 -24.71 -37.99 21.22
CA MET A 1 -23.33 -37.48 21.34
C MET A 1 -23.21 -36.29 20.43
N SER A 2 -23.12 -35.11 20.99
CA SER A 2 -23.05 -33.86 20.23
C SER A 2 -21.71 -33.79 19.53
N ASN A 3 -21.70 -33.84 18.18
CA ASN A 3 -20.55 -33.49 17.38
C ASN A 3 -20.25 -32.00 17.63
N LYS A 4 -19.39 -31.69 18.60
CA LYS A 4 -18.73 -30.40 18.66
C LYS A 4 -17.90 -30.29 17.38
N LYS A 5 -18.40 -29.59 16.36
CA LYS A 5 -17.55 -29.13 15.27
C LYS A 5 -16.37 -28.44 15.93
N ILE A 6 -15.17 -28.95 15.73
CA ILE A 6 -13.94 -28.29 16.16
C ILE A 6 -13.96 -26.94 15.44
N LYS A 7 -14.19 -25.88 16.20
CA LYS A 7 -14.23 -24.51 15.65
C LYS A 7 -12.82 -24.21 15.12
N ASN A 8 -12.70 -23.88 13.83
CA ASN A 8 -11.41 -23.55 13.25
C ASN A 8 -10.84 -22.33 14.01
N PRO A 9 -9.66 -22.43 14.67
CA PRO A 9 -9.11 -21.35 15.47
C PRO A 9 -8.95 -20.03 14.70
N LEU A 10 -8.72 -20.09 13.39
CA LEU A 10 -8.61 -18.90 12.55
C LEU A 10 -9.86 -18.01 12.62
N TRP A 11 -11.05 -18.62 12.73
CA TRP A 11 -12.35 -17.92 12.73
C TRP A 11 -12.97 -17.83 14.13
N ASP A 12 -12.20 -18.08 15.17
CA ASP A 12 -12.66 -17.97 16.55
C ASP A 12 -12.36 -16.56 17.09
N ASN A 13 -13.36 -15.69 17.11
CA ASN A 13 -13.24 -14.30 17.58
C ASN A 13 -12.98 -14.18 19.09
N GLU A 14 -13.16 -15.27 19.86
CA GLU A 14 -12.80 -15.30 21.29
C GLU A 14 -11.29 -15.49 21.49
N LEU A 15 -10.57 -15.93 20.45
CA LEU A 15 -9.13 -16.08 20.52
C LEU A 15 -8.43 -14.74 20.21
N ASN A 16 -7.36 -14.49 20.96
CA ASN A 16 -6.44 -13.40 20.68
C ASN A 16 -5.93 -13.50 19.23
N ILE A 17 -5.76 -12.34 18.58
CA ILE A 17 -5.33 -12.25 17.18
C ILE A 17 -4.00 -12.97 16.94
N GLU A 18 -3.04 -12.86 17.85
CA GLU A 18 -1.73 -13.51 17.73
C GLU A 18 -1.87 -15.04 17.64
N LYS A 19 -2.73 -15.63 18.46
CA LYS A 19 -2.99 -17.08 18.41
C LYS A 19 -3.67 -17.51 17.11
N ARG A 20 -4.51 -16.65 16.55
CA ARG A 20 -5.15 -16.88 15.24
C ARG A 20 -4.13 -16.83 14.12
N LEU A 21 -3.21 -15.83 14.17
CA LEU A 21 -2.10 -15.69 13.22
C LEU A 21 -1.10 -16.86 13.33
N ASP A 22 -0.72 -17.26 14.54
CA ASP A 22 0.14 -18.43 14.75
C ASP A 22 -0.48 -19.69 14.15
N PHE A 23 -1.78 -19.89 14.36
CA PHE A 23 -2.50 -21.02 13.76
C PHE A 23 -2.47 -20.92 12.23
N LEU A 24 -2.74 -19.75 11.65
CA LEU A 24 -2.69 -19.52 10.21
C LEU A 24 -1.31 -19.86 9.65
N ILE A 25 -0.25 -19.23 10.17
CA ILE A 25 1.13 -19.38 9.70
C ILE A 25 1.57 -20.86 9.76
N ASN A 26 1.23 -21.58 10.85
CA ASN A 26 1.55 -22.99 11.00
C ASN A 26 0.70 -23.91 10.12
N SER A 27 -0.47 -23.47 9.70
CA SER A 27 -1.38 -24.23 8.84
C SER A 27 -1.08 -24.07 7.35
N LEU A 28 -0.45 -22.96 6.94
CA LEU A 28 -0.07 -22.71 5.55
C LEU A 28 1.10 -23.57 5.12
N THR A 29 1.01 -24.18 3.95
CA THR A 29 2.15 -24.79 3.26
C THR A 29 3.14 -23.72 2.80
N LEU A 30 4.35 -24.13 2.41
CA LEU A 30 5.33 -23.18 1.85
C LEU A 30 4.80 -22.52 0.58
N ASP A 31 4.19 -23.29 -0.32
CA ASP A 31 3.64 -22.75 -1.58
C ASP A 31 2.51 -21.77 -1.32
N GLU A 32 1.62 -22.03 -0.36
CA GLU A 32 0.57 -21.07 0.03
C GLU A 32 1.15 -19.79 0.64
N LYS A 33 2.20 -19.88 1.45
CA LYS A 33 2.92 -18.69 1.96
C LYS A 33 3.53 -17.87 0.85
N ILE A 34 4.16 -18.53 -0.12
CA ILE A 34 4.73 -17.87 -1.30
C ILE A 34 3.64 -17.15 -2.10
N SER A 35 2.52 -17.84 -2.36
CA SER A 35 1.40 -17.25 -3.09
C SER A 35 0.77 -16.04 -2.37
N CYS A 36 0.81 -16.00 -1.04
CA CYS A 36 0.35 -14.85 -0.26
C CYS A 36 1.27 -13.63 -0.32
N MET A 37 2.45 -13.74 -0.92
CA MET A 37 3.35 -12.59 -1.14
C MET A 37 3.05 -11.83 -2.44
N SER A 38 2.11 -12.29 -3.25
CA SER A 38 1.61 -11.54 -4.40
C SER A 38 0.54 -10.54 -3.98
N ASN A 39 0.36 -9.48 -4.79
CA ASN A 39 -0.78 -8.59 -4.65
C ASN A 39 -2.13 -9.25 -5.01
N ALA A 40 -2.11 -10.45 -5.61
CA ALA A 40 -3.28 -11.27 -5.92
C ALA A 40 -3.24 -12.56 -5.10
N ASN A 41 -3.73 -12.51 -3.86
CA ASN A 41 -3.76 -13.66 -2.96
C ASN A 41 -4.83 -14.67 -3.40
N PRO A 42 -4.49 -15.98 -3.46
CA PRO A 42 -5.42 -17.02 -3.90
C PRO A 42 -6.41 -17.42 -2.81
N ASP A 43 -7.47 -18.12 -3.21
CA ASP A 43 -8.28 -18.89 -2.27
C ASP A 43 -7.48 -20.00 -1.60
N ILE A 44 -7.71 -20.19 -0.29
CA ILE A 44 -7.20 -21.33 0.47
C ILE A 44 -8.40 -22.02 1.13
N ASP A 45 -9.15 -22.78 0.33
CA ASP A 45 -10.45 -23.35 0.67
C ASP A 45 -10.42 -24.19 1.95
N ARG A 46 -9.34 -24.98 2.16
CA ARG A 46 -9.20 -25.83 3.36
C ARG A 46 -9.14 -25.04 4.66
N LEU A 47 -8.81 -23.75 4.61
CA LEU A 47 -8.78 -22.84 5.75
C LEU A 47 -9.99 -21.88 5.72
N GLY A 48 -10.79 -21.89 4.67
CA GLY A 48 -11.91 -20.99 4.46
C GLY A 48 -11.48 -19.57 4.11
N ILE A 49 -10.26 -19.39 3.62
CA ILE A 49 -9.74 -18.08 3.16
C ILE A 49 -10.14 -17.90 1.72
N ARG A 50 -10.76 -16.77 1.40
CA ARG A 50 -11.10 -16.37 0.04
C ARG A 50 -9.98 -15.58 -0.59
N ALA A 51 -9.91 -15.62 -1.93
CA ALA A 51 -9.03 -14.76 -2.71
C ALA A 51 -9.20 -13.29 -2.29
N PHE A 52 -8.09 -12.58 -2.22
CA PHE A 52 -8.03 -11.19 -1.82
C PHE A 52 -6.98 -10.48 -2.65
N ASN A 53 -7.34 -9.35 -3.26
CA ASN A 53 -6.41 -8.53 -4.01
C ASN A 53 -5.96 -7.33 -3.19
N ILE A 54 -4.70 -6.94 -3.37
CA ILE A 54 -4.13 -5.72 -2.83
C ILE A 54 -4.00 -4.76 -4.00
N GLY A 55 -4.74 -3.65 -3.95
CA GLY A 55 -4.70 -2.63 -4.99
C GLY A 55 -6.06 -2.05 -5.33
N GLY A 56 -6.07 -0.78 -5.55
CA GLY A 56 -7.22 0.04 -5.94
C GLY A 56 -6.83 1.51 -5.88
N GLU A 57 -7.34 2.33 -6.78
CA GLU A 57 -7.03 3.76 -6.79
C GLU A 57 -8.11 4.56 -6.08
N GLY A 58 -7.70 5.59 -5.33
CA GLY A 58 -8.62 6.39 -4.52
C GLY A 58 -8.07 7.77 -4.16
N ALA A 59 -7.24 8.38 -5.01
CA ALA A 59 -6.61 9.67 -4.73
C ALA A 59 -7.64 10.80 -4.56
N HIS A 60 -8.71 10.80 -5.34
CA HIS A 60 -9.78 11.81 -5.29
C HIS A 60 -11.15 11.22 -5.65
N GLY A 61 -11.42 10.01 -5.22
CA GLY A 61 -12.58 9.17 -5.51
C GLY A 61 -12.12 7.76 -5.83
N VAL A 62 -13.00 6.77 -5.63
CA VAL A 62 -12.68 5.38 -5.95
C VAL A 62 -12.66 5.20 -7.45
N GLN A 63 -11.55 4.72 -8.00
CA GLN A 63 -11.55 4.22 -9.36
C GLN A 63 -12.24 2.84 -9.38
N ALA A 64 -13.41 2.78 -9.98
CA ALA A 64 -14.14 1.53 -10.15
C ALA A 64 -13.41 0.65 -11.20
N ARG A 65 -12.40 -0.09 -10.74
CA ARG A 65 -11.66 -1.07 -11.54
C ARG A 65 -12.32 -2.43 -11.36
N HIS A 66 -12.61 -3.10 -12.47
CA HIS A 66 -12.87 -4.53 -12.42
C HIS A 66 -11.51 -5.24 -12.33
N ASP A 67 -11.33 -6.15 -11.39
CA ASP A 67 -10.05 -6.79 -11.04
C ASP A 67 -9.44 -7.66 -12.17
N GLN A 68 -10.04 -7.69 -13.33
CA GLN A 68 -9.56 -8.46 -14.49
C GLN A 68 -9.06 -7.59 -15.65
N GLY A 69 -8.49 -6.45 -15.34
CA GLY A 69 -7.94 -5.53 -16.32
C GLY A 69 -8.85 -4.33 -16.60
N TRP A 70 -8.44 -3.50 -17.54
CA TRP A 70 -9.15 -2.30 -18.01
C TRP A 70 -10.38 -2.69 -18.84
N ASP A 71 -11.26 -3.55 -18.30
CA ASP A 71 -12.47 -3.97 -18.99
C ASP A 71 -13.48 -2.82 -18.94
N LEU A 72 -13.82 -2.29 -20.11
CA LEU A 72 -14.81 -1.22 -20.33
C LEU A 72 -16.26 -1.71 -20.21
N ARG A 73 -16.53 -2.65 -19.30
CA ARG A 73 -17.93 -3.01 -18.99
C ARG A 73 -18.63 -1.80 -18.40
N GLU A 74 -19.96 -1.91 -18.27
CA GLU A 74 -20.82 -0.87 -17.68
C GLU A 74 -20.12 -0.19 -16.52
N PRO A 75 -19.83 1.13 -16.59
CA PRO A 75 -19.08 1.83 -15.56
C PRO A 75 -19.88 1.86 -14.27
N ASP A 76 -19.24 1.52 -13.15
CA ASP A 76 -19.76 1.82 -11.84
C ASP A 76 -19.52 3.30 -11.56
N PHE A 77 -20.57 3.98 -11.10
CA PHE A 77 -20.47 5.39 -10.75
C PHE A 77 -19.98 5.53 -9.31
N THR A 78 -18.94 6.32 -9.13
CA THR A 78 -18.38 6.69 -7.84
C THR A 78 -18.29 8.21 -7.72
N THR A 79 -18.17 8.71 -6.49
CA THR A 79 -17.99 10.13 -6.25
C THR A 79 -16.60 10.57 -6.67
N ILE A 80 -16.50 11.68 -7.42
CA ILE A 80 -15.24 12.30 -7.83
C ILE A 80 -15.10 13.62 -7.09
N PHE A 81 -13.98 13.77 -6.40
CA PHE A 81 -13.56 15.01 -5.74
C PHE A 81 -12.55 15.77 -6.60
N PRO A 82 -12.28 17.05 -6.31
CA PRO A 82 -11.12 17.73 -6.89
C PRO A 82 -9.81 16.96 -6.62
N ASN A 83 -8.81 17.15 -7.48
CA ASN A 83 -7.49 16.56 -7.25
C ASN A 83 -6.90 16.98 -5.89
N PRO A 84 -6.08 16.16 -5.24
CA PRO A 84 -5.50 16.44 -3.92
C PRO A 84 -4.81 17.80 -3.82
N ILE A 85 -4.06 18.23 -4.85
CA ILE A 85 -3.48 19.57 -4.90
C ILE A 85 -4.51 20.69 -4.70
N GLY A 86 -5.73 20.52 -5.25
CA GLY A 86 -6.82 21.47 -5.08
C GLY A 86 -7.45 21.41 -3.69
N MET A 87 -7.74 20.18 -3.22
CA MET A 87 -8.34 19.96 -1.91
C MET A 87 -7.43 20.45 -0.78
N SER A 88 -6.13 20.19 -0.87
CA SER A 88 -5.15 20.58 0.15
C SER A 88 -5.02 22.10 0.34
N ARG A 89 -5.29 22.89 -0.72
CA ARG A 89 -5.25 24.37 -0.64
C ARG A 89 -6.39 24.96 0.20
N SER A 90 -7.40 24.17 0.55
CA SER A 90 -8.45 24.60 1.49
C SER A 90 -7.93 24.67 2.94
N TRP A 91 -6.91 23.92 3.30
CA TRP A 91 -6.40 23.70 4.66
C TRP A 91 -7.48 23.18 5.61
N ASP A 92 -8.50 22.52 5.07
CA ASP A 92 -9.67 22.02 5.80
C ASP A 92 -9.55 20.51 6.01
N GLU A 93 -9.06 20.12 7.18
CA GLU A 93 -8.90 18.71 7.58
C GLU A 93 -10.25 17.99 7.64
N ASP A 94 -11.32 18.68 8.09
CA ASP A 94 -12.66 18.07 8.20
C ASP A 94 -13.23 17.75 6.81
N MET A 95 -13.01 18.61 5.84
CA MET A 95 -13.42 18.37 4.45
C MET A 95 -12.66 17.17 3.85
N LEU A 96 -11.35 17.10 4.09
CA LEU A 96 -10.52 15.99 3.61
C LEU A 96 -10.93 14.66 4.28
N LYS A 97 -11.19 14.67 5.59
CA LYS A 97 -11.70 13.50 6.31
C LYS A 97 -13.03 13.02 5.74
N LYS A 98 -13.98 13.91 5.50
CA LYS A 98 -15.27 13.57 4.87
C LYS A 98 -15.10 13.03 3.45
N SER A 99 -14.17 13.57 2.67
CA SER A 99 -13.86 13.04 1.34
C SER A 99 -13.31 11.62 1.42
N GLY A 100 -12.39 11.37 2.35
CA GLY A 100 -11.88 10.05 2.66
C GLY A 100 -12.97 9.07 3.12
N GLU A 101 -13.93 9.53 3.94
CA GLU A 101 -15.09 8.72 4.36
C GLU A 101 -15.90 8.20 3.16
N VAL A 102 -16.19 9.06 2.20
CA VAL A 102 -16.93 8.65 0.99
C VAL A 102 -16.12 7.60 0.23
N VAL A 103 -14.82 7.80 0.05
CA VAL A 103 -13.94 6.81 -0.60
C VAL A 103 -13.96 5.46 0.13
N GLY A 104 -13.85 5.47 1.45
CA GLY A 104 -13.90 4.24 2.25
C GLY A 104 -15.25 3.51 2.14
N ILE A 105 -16.35 4.25 2.17
CA ILE A 105 -17.72 3.70 2.03
C ILE A 105 -17.92 3.10 0.64
N GLU A 106 -17.53 3.81 -0.42
CA GLU A 106 -17.70 3.35 -1.80
C GLU A 106 -16.79 2.15 -2.10
N THR A 107 -15.54 2.14 -1.62
CA THR A 107 -14.65 0.98 -1.71
C THR A 107 -15.28 -0.26 -1.08
N ARG A 108 -15.82 -0.11 0.12
CA ARG A 108 -16.50 -1.21 0.84
C ARG A 108 -17.78 -1.64 0.13
N GLY A 109 -18.53 -0.72 -0.45
CA GLY A 109 -19.72 -0.99 -1.25
C GLY A 109 -19.42 -1.80 -2.50
N LEU A 110 -18.39 -1.41 -3.26
CA LEU A 110 -17.94 -2.12 -4.45
C LEU A 110 -17.43 -3.54 -4.11
N PHE A 111 -16.67 -3.67 -3.03
CA PHE A 111 -16.21 -4.98 -2.54
C PHE A 111 -17.39 -5.88 -2.15
N ALA A 112 -18.35 -5.37 -1.38
CA ALA A 112 -19.53 -6.12 -0.97
C ALA A 112 -20.42 -6.53 -2.15
N ALA A 113 -20.45 -5.72 -3.21
CA ALA A 113 -21.16 -6.01 -4.44
C ALA A 113 -20.42 -7.01 -5.38
N GLY A 114 -19.22 -7.45 -5.01
CA GLY A 114 -18.38 -8.32 -5.84
C GLY A 114 -17.81 -7.63 -7.08
N LYS A 115 -17.75 -6.30 -7.07
CA LYS A 115 -17.25 -5.46 -8.16
C LYS A 115 -15.78 -5.05 -8.00
N SER A 116 -15.22 -5.25 -6.82
CA SER A 116 -13.80 -5.10 -6.50
C SER A 116 -13.37 -6.25 -5.61
N GLY A 117 -12.19 -6.81 -5.84
CA GLY A 117 -11.57 -7.83 -5.00
C GLY A 117 -10.70 -7.26 -3.89
N SER A 118 -10.63 -5.92 -3.77
CA SER A 118 -9.70 -5.26 -2.86
C SER A 118 -10.40 -4.34 -1.87
N LEU A 119 -9.87 -4.33 -0.66
CA LEU A 119 -10.10 -3.31 0.36
C LEU A 119 -8.81 -2.55 0.70
N SER A 120 -7.75 -2.74 -0.06
CA SER A 120 -6.53 -1.93 -0.02
C SER A 120 -6.62 -0.86 -1.10
N VAL A 121 -6.42 0.40 -0.75
CA VAL A 121 -6.51 1.54 -1.67
C VAL A 121 -5.16 2.24 -1.73
N TRP A 122 -4.60 2.36 -2.93
CA TRP A 122 -3.30 2.99 -3.19
C TRP A 122 -3.40 4.52 -3.19
N ALA A 123 -3.75 5.03 -2.04
CA ALA A 123 -3.90 6.45 -1.71
C ALA A 123 -3.73 6.66 -0.20
N PRO A 124 -3.37 7.88 0.21
CA PRO A 124 -3.01 9.07 -0.57
C PRO A 124 -1.59 9.05 -1.13
N THR A 125 -1.33 9.86 -2.18
CA THR A 125 0.01 10.20 -2.62
C THR A 125 0.56 11.30 -1.72
N VAL A 126 1.65 11.00 -1.01
CA VAL A 126 2.26 11.91 -0.03
C VAL A 126 3.69 12.29 -0.40
N ASP A 127 4.04 12.08 -1.67
CA ASP A 127 5.21 12.69 -2.29
C ASP A 127 5.12 14.21 -2.21
N MET A 128 6.27 14.87 -2.03
CA MET A 128 6.30 16.32 -1.83
C MET A 128 6.24 17.07 -3.15
N GLU A 129 5.43 18.11 -3.24
CA GLU A 129 5.35 19.04 -4.41
C GLU A 129 6.57 19.98 -4.44
N ARG A 130 7.80 19.44 -4.46
CA ARG A 130 9.01 20.25 -4.35
C ARG A 130 9.46 20.94 -5.65
N ASP A 131 8.94 20.50 -6.80
CA ASP A 131 9.26 21.08 -8.11
C ASP A 131 7.99 21.12 -8.97
N PRO A 132 7.61 22.28 -9.51
CA PRO A 132 6.39 22.42 -10.33
C PRO A 132 6.45 21.65 -11.67
N ARG A 133 7.63 21.18 -12.08
CA ARG A 133 7.80 20.37 -13.29
C ARG A 133 7.48 18.88 -13.07
N TRP A 134 7.36 18.44 -11.82
CA TRP A 134 7.00 17.05 -11.55
C TRP A 134 5.60 16.75 -12.10
N GLY A 135 5.49 15.70 -12.94
CA GLY A 135 4.29 15.36 -13.70
C GLY A 135 3.11 14.85 -12.89
N ARG A 136 3.28 14.65 -11.56
CA ARG A 136 2.23 14.11 -10.66
C ARG A 136 1.92 15.05 -9.49
N ASN A 137 2.24 16.32 -9.60
CA ASN A 137 1.92 17.31 -8.55
C ASN A 137 0.42 17.35 -8.21
N GLU A 138 -0.47 17.06 -9.15
CA GLU A 138 -1.92 17.06 -8.93
C GLU A 138 -2.38 15.97 -7.92
N GLU A 139 -1.60 14.92 -7.73
CA GLU A 139 -1.92 13.85 -6.78
C GLU A 139 -1.49 14.16 -5.34
N ALA A 140 -0.64 15.17 -5.13
CA ALA A 140 0.01 15.44 -3.85
C ALA A 140 -0.69 16.55 -3.04
N TYR A 141 -0.25 16.77 -1.81
CA TYR A 141 -0.92 17.63 -0.83
C TYR A 141 -0.14 18.91 -0.52
N GLY A 142 1.10 19.06 -0.97
CA GLY A 142 1.85 20.29 -0.77
C GLY A 142 3.37 20.15 -0.75
N GLU A 143 4.03 21.27 -0.49
CA GLU A 143 5.48 21.41 -0.40
C GLU A 143 6.00 21.25 1.04
N ASP A 144 5.11 21.39 2.03
CA ASP A 144 5.45 21.31 3.45
C ASP A 144 5.13 19.92 4.00
N PRO A 145 6.11 19.21 4.58
CA PRO A 145 5.90 17.84 5.06
C PRO A 145 4.95 17.75 6.26
N TYR A 146 4.87 18.79 7.09
CA TYR A 146 3.94 18.84 8.21
C TYR A 146 2.50 18.98 7.70
N LEU A 147 2.26 19.96 6.82
CA LEU A 147 0.94 20.20 6.25
C LEU A 147 0.45 19.00 5.45
N THR A 148 1.31 18.42 4.61
CA THR A 148 1.02 17.18 3.87
C THR A 148 0.62 16.05 4.83
N GLY A 149 1.38 15.85 5.90
CA GLY A 149 1.09 14.83 6.91
C GLY A 149 -0.26 15.04 7.59
N ARG A 150 -0.64 16.29 7.90
CA ARG A 150 -1.93 16.62 8.53
C ARG A 150 -3.10 16.39 7.57
N LEU A 151 -3.04 16.97 6.38
CA LEU A 151 -4.14 16.94 5.43
C LEU A 151 -4.37 15.54 4.84
N ALA A 152 -3.30 14.87 4.39
CA ALA A 152 -3.37 13.50 3.92
C ALA A 152 -3.73 12.52 5.06
N GLY A 153 -3.28 12.80 6.29
CA GLY A 153 -3.65 12.05 7.48
C GLY A 153 -5.16 12.09 7.77
N ALA A 154 -5.77 13.27 7.68
CA ALA A 154 -7.22 13.41 7.81
C ALA A 154 -7.98 12.61 6.75
N TYR A 155 -7.49 12.59 5.50
CA TYR A 155 -8.05 11.77 4.44
C TYR A 155 -7.96 10.27 4.76
N VAL A 156 -6.80 9.81 5.28
CA VAL A 156 -6.59 8.42 5.72
C VAL A 156 -7.57 8.03 6.84
N GLU A 157 -7.74 8.87 7.87
CA GLU A 157 -8.71 8.61 8.93
C GLU A 157 -10.12 8.41 8.36
N GLY A 158 -10.52 9.24 7.40
CA GLY A 158 -11.80 9.09 6.72
C GLY A 158 -11.90 7.76 5.98
N MET A 159 -10.90 7.41 5.18
CA MET A 159 -10.87 6.16 4.41
C MET A 159 -10.97 4.93 5.30
N GLN A 160 -10.21 4.89 6.38
CA GLN A 160 -10.12 3.74 7.28
C GLN A 160 -11.32 3.63 8.23
N GLY A 161 -11.93 4.76 8.59
CA GLY A 161 -13.05 4.80 9.51
C GLY A 161 -12.64 4.80 10.97
N ASP A 162 -13.61 4.65 11.85
CA ASP A 162 -13.51 4.83 13.30
C ASP A 162 -13.91 3.58 14.12
N ASP A 163 -14.01 2.42 13.47
CA ASP A 163 -14.25 1.16 14.17
C ASP A 163 -12.93 0.66 14.79
N ASP A 164 -12.98 0.23 16.06
CA ASP A 164 -11.80 -0.18 16.83
C ASP A 164 -11.11 -1.44 16.28
N PHE A 165 -11.74 -2.19 15.39
CA PHE A 165 -11.22 -3.45 14.87
C PHE A 165 -11.28 -3.56 13.34
N TYR A 166 -12.33 -3.08 12.71
CA TYR A 166 -12.56 -3.22 11.28
C TYR A 166 -12.31 -1.92 10.53
N LEU A 167 -11.34 -1.92 9.63
CA LEU A 167 -11.17 -0.82 8.68
C LEU A 167 -12.25 -0.86 7.59
N ARG A 168 -12.71 0.30 7.12
CA ARG A 168 -13.54 0.38 5.92
C ARG A 168 -12.74 -0.07 4.71
N CYS A 169 -11.54 0.48 4.54
CA CYS A 169 -10.48 0.03 3.63
C CYS A 169 -9.12 0.37 4.24
N ALA A 170 -8.06 -0.26 3.79
CA ALA A 170 -6.69 0.07 4.20
C ALA A 170 -6.11 1.13 3.26
N ALA A 171 -5.68 2.26 3.82
CA ALA A 171 -4.96 3.28 3.08
C ALA A 171 -3.51 2.86 2.85
N THR A 172 -3.00 3.05 1.63
CA THR A 172 -1.63 2.73 1.24
C THR A 172 -0.92 4.01 0.81
N LEU A 173 -0.08 4.54 1.69
CA LEU A 173 0.70 5.76 1.41
C LEU A 173 1.69 5.52 0.28
N LYS A 174 1.81 6.46 -0.66
CA LYS A 174 2.73 6.31 -1.80
C LYS A 174 3.42 7.64 -2.18
N HIS A 175 4.60 7.56 -2.78
CA HIS A 175 5.49 6.42 -2.99
C HIS A 175 6.73 6.59 -2.11
N PHE A 176 7.06 5.62 -1.32
CA PHE A 176 8.18 5.71 -0.39
C PHE A 176 9.51 5.36 -1.07
N CYS A 177 10.38 6.36 -1.28
CA CYS A 177 10.27 7.79 -1.01
C CYS A 177 11.06 8.61 -2.04
N ALA A 178 10.84 9.94 -1.99
CA ALA A 178 11.52 10.91 -2.87
C ALA A 178 11.30 10.66 -4.38
N ASN A 179 10.11 10.19 -4.76
CA ASN A 179 9.68 9.96 -6.14
C ASN A 179 9.10 11.26 -6.73
N ASN A 180 9.96 12.13 -7.26
CA ASN A 180 9.57 13.46 -7.78
C ASN A 180 10.09 13.75 -9.19
N VAL A 181 10.39 12.71 -9.96
CA VAL A 181 10.82 12.79 -11.37
C VAL A 181 10.09 11.71 -12.15
N GLU A 182 9.22 12.08 -13.09
CA GLU A 182 8.49 11.12 -13.91
C GLU A 182 9.28 10.68 -15.15
N GLU A 183 10.05 11.61 -15.74
CA GLU A 183 10.94 11.28 -16.85
C GLU A 183 12.04 10.35 -16.36
N ASP A 184 12.16 9.19 -16.99
CA ASP A 184 13.13 8.15 -16.62
C ASP A 184 13.07 7.70 -15.15
N ARG A 185 11.90 7.77 -14.50
CA ARG A 185 11.70 7.48 -13.06
C ARG A 185 12.24 6.11 -12.63
N THR A 186 12.31 5.17 -13.54
CA THR A 186 12.82 3.81 -13.31
C THR A 186 14.33 3.69 -13.46
N PHE A 187 15.03 4.77 -13.82
CA PHE A 187 16.48 4.85 -13.96
C PHE A 187 17.11 5.92 -13.05
N THR A 188 16.27 6.73 -12.39
CA THR A 188 16.76 7.86 -11.61
C THR A 188 17.19 7.46 -10.22
N SER A 189 18.26 8.12 -9.74
CA SER A 189 18.70 8.03 -8.35
C SER A 189 18.62 9.40 -7.69
N SER A 190 17.75 9.57 -6.72
CA SER A 190 17.60 10.81 -5.95
C SER A 190 18.75 10.95 -4.97
N SER A 191 19.51 12.05 -5.10
CA SER A 191 20.58 12.38 -4.16
C SER A 191 19.99 13.09 -2.92
N VAL A 192 19.95 12.41 -1.80
CA VAL A 192 19.30 12.91 -0.57
C VAL A 192 20.25 12.79 0.61
N ASP A 193 20.55 13.89 1.28
CA ASP A 193 21.32 13.87 2.50
C ASP A 193 20.52 13.30 3.69
N PRO A 194 21.20 12.80 4.74
CA PRO A 194 20.51 12.14 5.85
C PRO A 194 19.49 13.03 6.59
N ARG A 195 19.74 14.34 6.70
CA ARG A 195 18.83 15.25 7.38
C ARG A 195 17.54 15.42 6.57
N ASN A 196 17.65 15.77 5.28
CA ASN A 196 16.49 15.92 4.41
C ASN A 196 15.72 14.61 4.26
N LYS A 197 16.43 13.46 4.25
CA LYS A 197 15.77 12.17 4.22
C LYS A 197 14.76 12.04 5.37
N HIS A 198 15.16 12.37 6.60
CA HIS A 198 14.31 12.20 7.79
C HIS A 198 13.35 13.35 8.03
N GLU A 199 13.80 14.60 7.86
CA GLU A 199 13.01 15.79 8.23
C GLU A 199 12.04 16.22 7.12
N TYR A 200 12.26 15.78 5.87
CA TYR A 200 11.47 16.17 4.72
C TYR A 200 10.77 14.98 4.04
N TYR A 201 11.53 14.01 3.52
CA TYR A 201 10.94 12.92 2.74
C TYR A 201 10.26 11.83 3.56
N HIS A 202 10.76 11.52 4.76
CA HIS A 202 10.16 10.55 5.67
C HIS A 202 9.01 11.14 6.49
N GLU A 203 9.03 12.43 6.76
CA GLU A 203 8.12 13.07 7.71
C GLU A 203 6.63 12.92 7.37
N PRO A 204 6.15 13.08 6.13
CA PRO A 204 4.75 12.84 5.81
C PRO A 204 4.33 11.41 6.13
N PHE A 205 5.13 10.42 5.73
CA PHE A 205 4.86 9.01 5.99
C PHE A 205 4.85 8.72 7.49
N ARG A 206 5.91 9.14 8.21
CA ARG A 206 6.02 8.96 9.66
C ARG A 206 4.80 9.52 10.38
N ARG A 207 4.41 10.73 10.04
CA ARG A 207 3.30 11.42 10.68
C ARG A 207 2.00 10.67 10.45
N ILE A 208 1.68 10.35 9.23
CA ILE A 208 0.43 9.70 8.88
C ILE A 208 0.35 8.30 9.50
N ILE A 209 1.43 7.54 9.49
CA ILE A 209 1.47 6.21 10.12
C ILE A 209 1.26 6.33 11.63
N LYS A 210 2.00 7.21 12.31
CA LYS A 210 1.99 7.29 13.77
C LYS A 210 0.81 8.04 14.36
N GLU A 211 0.35 9.09 13.69
CA GLU A 211 -0.64 10.02 14.23
C GLU A 211 -2.04 9.78 13.66
N HIS A 212 -2.15 9.17 12.47
CA HIS A 212 -3.40 8.91 11.77
C HIS A 212 -3.64 7.43 11.43
N GLY A 213 -2.72 6.54 11.83
CA GLY A 213 -2.92 5.09 11.79
C GLY A 213 -2.97 4.47 10.38
N ALA A 214 -2.24 5.02 9.40
CA ALA A 214 -2.18 4.38 8.08
C ALA A 214 -1.63 2.96 8.17
N GLU A 215 -2.29 2.01 7.50
CA GLU A 215 -2.00 0.58 7.60
C GLU A 215 -0.94 0.10 6.61
N ALA A 216 -0.81 0.76 5.46
CA ALA A 216 0.05 0.29 4.38
C ALA A 216 0.85 1.41 3.72
N MET A 217 1.91 1.00 3.02
CA MET A 217 2.80 1.88 2.25
C MET A 217 3.26 1.16 0.97
N MET A 218 3.43 1.93 -0.09
CA MET A 218 3.97 1.47 -1.36
C MET A 218 5.37 2.06 -1.58
N THR A 219 6.31 1.26 -2.05
CA THR A 219 7.65 1.73 -2.43
C THR A 219 7.63 2.55 -3.72
N ALA A 220 8.69 3.30 -3.95
CA ALA A 220 8.87 4.11 -5.15
C ALA A 220 9.80 3.42 -6.15
N TYR A 221 9.66 3.74 -7.43
CA TYR A 221 10.49 3.17 -8.49
C TYR A 221 11.96 3.63 -8.50
N ASN A 222 12.21 4.84 -8.00
CA ASN A 222 13.55 5.43 -8.05
C ASN A 222 14.49 4.79 -7.02
N GLU A 223 15.77 5.07 -7.21
CA GLU A 223 16.79 4.87 -6.18
C GLU A 223 16.90 6.08 -5.26
N ILE A 224 17.44 5.86 -4.08
CA ILE A 224 18.00 6.90 -3.21
C ILE A 224 19.46 6.60 -2.96
N ASN A 225 20.32 7.53 -3.38
CA ASN A 225 21.76 7.41 -3.24
C ASN A 225 22.31 6.08 -3.80
N GLY A 226 21.77 5.64 -4.94
CA GLY A 226 22.17 4.40 -5.62
C GLY A 226 21.57 3.11 -5.03
N VAL A 227 20.54 3.21 -4.18
CA VAL A 227 19.83 2.04 -3.62
C VAL A 227 18.37 2.08 -4.05
N PRO A 228 17.84 1.07 -4.76
CA PRO A 228 16.43 1.00 -5.13
C PRO A 228 15.51 1.05 -3.91
N CYS A 229 14.45 1.86 -3.96
CA CYS A 229 13.58 2.10 -2.82
C CYS A 229 13.00 0.80 -2.23
N MET A 230 12.64 -0.17 -3.08
CA MET A 230 12.06 -1.44 -2.62
C MET A 230 13.01 -2.31 -1.78
N VAL A 231 14.32 -2.04 -1.81
CA VAL A 231 15.30 -2.81 -1.02
C VAL A 231 15.99 -1.99 0.07
N MET A 232 15.51 -0.76 0.30
CA MET A 232 16.05 0.11 1.36
C MET A 232 15.70 -0.43 2.75
N ARG A 233 16.72 -0.47 3.62
CA ARG A 233 16.52 -0.86 5.03
C ARG A 233 15.59 0.08 5.79
N ASP A 234 15.39 1.30 5.30
CA ASP A 234 14.49 2.28 5.90
C ASP A 234 13.04 1.77 6.02
N ILE A 235 12.62 0.87 5.13
CA ILE A 235 11.32 0.20 5.21
C ILE A 235 11.19 -0.56 6.54
N LYS A 236 12.17 -1.44 6.83
CA LYS A 236 12.16 -2.20 8.07
C LYS A 236 12.49 -1.32 9.27
N ASP A 237 13.64 -0.62 9.22
CA ASP A 237 14.22 0.05 10.37
C ASP A 237 13.36 1.26 10.84
N TYR A 238 12.67 1.93 9.92
CA TYR A 238 11.81 3.08 10.24
C TYR A 238 10.32 2.78 10.09
N ALA A 239 9.86 2.40 8.90
CA ALA A 239 8.43 2.27 8.67
C ALA A 239 7.81 1.18 9.56
N LYS A 240 8.40 0.00 9.61
CA LYS A 240 7.89 -1.10 10.43
C LYS A 240 8.31 -0.98 11.90
N ASP A 241 9.60 -0.98 12.20
CA ASP A 241 10.08 -1.15 13.57
C ASP A 241 9.88 0.11 14.45
N ARG A 242 9.94 1.32 13.87
CA ARG A 242 9.82 2.57 14.64
C ARG A 242 8.47 3.26 14.51
N TRP A 243 7.82 3.17 13.33
CA TRP A 243 6.54 3.84 13.11
C TRP A 243 5.35 2.89 13.30
N GLY A 244 5.57 1.57 13.24
CA GLY A 244 4.54 0.57 13.49
C GLY A 244 3.69 0.25 12.27
N LEU A 245 4.20 0.44 11.05
CA LEU A 245 3.50 0.11 9.83
C LEU A 245 3.30 -1.40 9.68
N HIS A 246 2.12 -1.83 9.29
CA HIS A 246 1.80 -3.25 9.20
C HIS A 246 2.14 -3.85 7.82
N HIS A 247 1.88 -3.13 6.71
CA HIS A 247 2.00 -3.70 5.37
C HIS A 247 2.79 -2.82 4.41
N VAL A 248 3.68 -3.44 3.62
CA VAL A 248 4.42 -2.76 2.54
C VAL A 248 4.28 -3.54 1.25
N VAL A 249 3.82 -2.86 0.21
CA VAL A 249 3.70 -3.39 -1.15
C VAL A 249 4.68 -2.66 -2.08
N THR A 250 5.21 -3.35 -3.09
CA THR A 250 5.99 -2.70 -4.15
C THR A 250 5.06 -1.99 -5.13
N ASP A 251 5.57 -0.95 -5.80
CA ASP A 251 4.89 -0.42 -6.99
C ASP A 251 4.92 -1.46 -8.14
N GLY A 252 4.10 -1.27 -9.16
CA GLY A 252 3.88 -2.29 -10.20
C GLY A 252 5.12 -2.58 -11.06
N GLY A 253 5.57 -3.83 -11.07
CA GLY A 253 6.74 -4.26 -11.86
C GLY A 253 8.09 -3.89 -11.27
N ASP A 254 8.18 -3.50 -10.01
CA ASP A 254 9.38 -2.98 -9.35
C ASP A 254 10.51 -4.01 -9.27
N VAL A 255 10.19 -5.31 -9.14
CA VAL A 255 11.20 -6.38 -9.19
C VAL A 255 11.92 -6.40 -10.54
N LEU A 256 11.16 -6.37 -11.65
CA LEU A 256 11.74 -6.35 -13.00
C LEU A 256 12.53 -5.08 -13.27
N GLN A 257 12.09 -3.93 -12.74
CA GLN A 257 12.81 -2.66 -12.89
C GLN A 257 14.14 -2.67 -12.16
N THR A 258 14.17 -3.21 -10.94
CA THR A 258 15.40 -3.33 -10.14
C THR A 258 16.46 -4.20 -10.83
N VAL A 259 16.03 -5.21 -11.59
CA VAL A 259 16.97 -6.06 -12.36
C VAL A 259 17.36 -5.41 -13.70
N ASN A 260 16.37 -4.97 -14.50
CA ASN A 260 16.58 -4.62 -15.90
C ASN A 260 16.93 -3.15 -16.13
N GLN A 261 16.60 -2.27 -15.20
CA GLN A 261 16.74 -0.82 -15.35
C GLN A 261 17.76 -0.25 -14.37
N HIS A 262 17.63 -0.58 -13.09
CA HIS A 262 18.66 -0.22 -12.12
C HIS A 262 19.91 -1.09 -12.21
N GLU A 263 19.79 -2.30 -12.79
CA GLU A 263 20.88 -3.29 -12.86
C GLU A 263 21.54 -3.56 -11.47
N TYR A 264 20.72 -3.41 -10.40
CA TYR A 264 21.21 -3.48 -9.03
C TYR A 264 21.44 -4.93 -8.58
N PHE A 265 20.60 -5.86 -9.04
CA PHE A 265 20.76 -7.30 -8.86
C PHE A 265 20.77 -8.00 -10.22
N GLY A 266 21.42 -9.16 -10.28
CA GLY A 266 21.52 -9.94 -11.51
C GLY A 266 20.28 -10.82 -11.79
N THR A 267 19.37 -11.01 -10.80
CA THR A 267 18.21 -11.89 -10.95
C THR A 267 17.02 -11.42 -10.11
N ASP A 268 15.81 -11.79 -10.53
CA ASP A 268 14.57 -11.54 -9.79
C ASP A 268 14.63 -12.17 -8.38
N ALA A 269 15.21 -13.39 -8.26
CA ALA A 269 15.35 -14.06 -6.97
C ALA A 269 16.19 -13.27 -5.95
N GLN A 270 17.30 -12.65 -6.40
CA GLN A 270 18.12 -11.80 -5.54
C GLN A 270 17.34 -10.55 -5.12
N THR A 271 16.62 -9.94 -6.03
CA THR A 271 15.78 -8.76 -5.78
C THR A 271 14.68 -9.07 -4.77
N VAL A 272 13.91 -10.13 -4.98
CA VAL A 272 12.84 -10.56 -4.07
C VAL A 272 13.38 -10.87 -2.69
N ALA A 273 14.50 -11.63 -2.60
CA ALA A 273 15.13 -11.94 -1.32
C ALA A 273 15.62 -10.69 -0.57
N ALA A 274 16.13 -9.69 -1.29
CA ALA A 274 16.52 -8.41 -0.72
C ALA A 274 15.30 -7.60 -0.25
N GLY A 275 14.22 -7.56 -1.05
CA GLY A 275 12.97 -6.91 -0.70
C GLY A 275 12.34 -7.50 0.57
N ILE A 276 12.25 -8.82 0.67
CA ILE A 276 11.77 -9.50 1.89
C ILE A 276 12.59 -9.09 3.12
N LYS A 277 13.92 -9.08 2.99
CA LYS A 277 14.82 -8.65 4.09
C LYS A 277 14.69 -7.16 4.43
N ALA A 278 14.34 -6.33 3.46
CA ALA A 278 14.04 -4.93 3.65
C ALA A 278 12.68 -4.68 4.31
N GLY A 279 11.77 -5.65 4.29
CA GLY A 279 10.47 -5.56 4.93
C GLY A 279 9.28 -5.47 3.97
N ILE A 280 9.45 -5.83 2.70
CA ILE A 280 8.33 -5.97 1.75
C ILE A 280 7.47 -7.17 2.14
N ASP A 281 6.16 -6.97 2.15
CA ASP A 281 5.16 -8.00 2.44
C ASP A 281 4.48 -8.54 1.17
N SER A 282 4.30 -7.67 0.17
CA SER A 282 3.65 -8.05 -1.09
C SER A 282 4.36 -7.43 -2.28
N PHE A 283 4.44 -8.20 -3.36
CA PHE A 283 5.03 -7.77 -4.62
C PHE A 283 3.93 -7.55 -5.67
N SER A 284 3.88 -6.34 -6.23
CA SER A 284 2.94 -5.96 -7.30
C SER A 284 3.53 -6.26 -8.69
N ASP A 285 3.92 -7.52 -8.88
CA ASP A 285 4.55 -8.04 -10.09
C ASP A 285 3.72 -9.18 -10.68
N ASN A 286 4.16 -9.72 -11.83
CA ASN A 286 3.56 -10.94 -12.36
C ASN A 286 3.68 -12.06 -11.33
N ARG A 287 2.53 -12.60 -10.90
CA ARG A 287 2.44 -13.57 -9.81
C ARG A 287 3.34 -14.80 -10.04
N GLU A 288 3.27 -15.40 -11.22
CA GLU A 288 4.00 -16.62 -11.55
C GLU A 288 5.52 -16.39 -11.45
N LYS A 289 6.00 -15.29 -12.05
CA LYS A 289 7.43 -14.91 -11.98
C LYS A 289 7.86 -14.61 -10.54
N MET A 290 7.01 -13.94 -9.77
CA MET A 290 7.31 -13.63 -8.38
C MET A 290 7.38 -14.89 -7.52
N GLU A 291 6.42 -15.82 -7.67
CA GLU A 291 6.43 -17.11 -6.96
C GLU A 291 7.69 -17.92 -7.28
N ASP A 292 8.12 -17.96 -8.56
CA ASP A 292 9.35 -18.61 -8.97
C ASP A 292 10.60 -17.93 -8.36
N ALA A 293 10.60 -16.60 -8.27
CA ALA A 293 11.71 -15.86 -7.68
C ALA A 293 11.83 -16.06 -6.15
N VAL A 294 10.73 -16.31 -5.47
CA VAL A 294 10.71 -16.59 -4.01
C VAL A 294 11.21 -18.01 -3.70
N ARG A 295 10.98 -18.99 -4.59
CA ARG A 295 11.41 -20.39 -4.45
C ARG A 295 12.92 -20.55 -4.59
#